data_af630f9f97d9d1a3b78224cf5bc5c34c
#
_entry.id   af630f9f97d9d1a3b78224cf5bc5c34c
#
_cell.length_a   1.000
_cell.length_b   1.000
_cell.length_c   1.000
_cell.angle_alpha   90.00
_cell.angle_beta   90.00
_cell.angle_gamma   90.00
#
_symmetry.space_group_name_H-M   'P 1'
#
loop_
_entity.id
_entity.type
_entity.pdbx_description
1 polymer ?
#
loop_
_entity_poly.entity_id
_entity_poly.type
_entity_poly.pdbx_seq_one_letter_code
_entity_poly.pdbx_strand_id
1 'polypeptide(L)'
;MFDDFMKYLISVIFLIYSISSFANDSLLITQLLRRIEYLQAKETGVFPKGAIPSYRMYAHNKDRFKADINPFFTGLVSFTLQDIKSQLSPNQWQLAKQIIDNANLVFPKFQNKKNNLPTYNFWPTDTPQIFPNAGWMNLLNKSRALPDDMDDTVIILMAMQAKDSVAKLVHQLMQKHANNGKKLVNNTFKEYQHLGAYSTWFGKKMPIEFDISVLSNLLYFVQYYELEWSAADSASLYLIEDAVRTQKHINYANYISPHYVKASIVFYHLSRLMSIKPIPALEVHKPQLINKALDLFNQSNSFMERILLSTSLLKWGAKPPTIQISPNEDLISLIEDESFAFFIANMGTIYPDKTKKFLTQSKLGTFYYHSPAYNNLLVLENLVWQRKN
;
A
#
# COMPACT_ATOMS: atom_id res chain seq x y z
N MET A 1 -1.12 -7.48 55.76
CA MET A 1 0.25 -8.01 55.55
C MET A 1 0.29 -9.13 54.49
N PHE A 2 -0.51 -10.21 54.61
CA PHE A 2 -0.56 -11.29 53.58
C PHE A 2 -1.19 -10.81 52.23
N ASP A 3 -2.19 -9.99 52.33
CA ASP A 3 -2.92 -9.41 51.13
C ASP A 3 -2.04 -8.43 50.35
N ASP A 4 -1.21 -7.64 51.04
CA ASP A 4 -0.31 -6.69 50.38
C ASP A 4 0.88 -7.41 49.75
N PHE A 5 1.36 -8.46 50.36
CA PHE A 5 2.44 -9.31 49.79
C PHE A 5 1.95 -10.04 48.51
N MET A 6 0.73 -10.57 48.51
CA MET A 6 0.09 -11.18 47.33
C MET A 6 -0.07 -10.18 46.19
N LYS A 7 -0.54 -8.97 46.49
CA LYS A 7 -0.66 -7.89 45.47
C LYS A 7 0.71 -7.49 44.90
N TYR A 8 1.72 -7.43 45.74
CA TYR A 8 3.09 -7.16 45.29
C TYR A 8 3.65 -8.27 44.40
N LEU A 9 3.43 -9.57 44.81
CA LEU A 9 3.85 -10.72 44.03
C LEU A 9 3.15 -10.79 42.67
N ILE A 10 1.85 -10.54 42.62
CA ILE A 10 1.06 -10.49 41.38
C ILE A 10 1.56 -9.33 40.48
N SER A 11 1.85 -8.17 41.06
CA SER A 11 2.39 -7.02 40.31
C SER A 11 3.78 -7.30 39.73
N VAL A 12 4.64 -7.99 40.50
CA VAL A 12 5.99 -8.39 40.03
C VAL A 12 5.90 -9.47 38.94
N ILE A 13 5.00 -10.45 39.07
CA ILE A 13 4.76 -11.47 38.05
C ILE A 13 4.21 -10.83 36.78
N PHE A 14 3.26 -9.90 36.89
CA PHE A 14 2.74 -9.13 35.72
C PHE A 14 3.84 -8.28 35.05
N LEU A 15 4.72 -7.67 35.86
CA LEU A 15 5.84 -6.89 35.35
C LEU A 15 6.86 -7.77 34.60
N ILE A 16 7.17 -8.97 35.14
CA ILE A 16 8.09 -9.92 34.49
C ILE A 16 7.48 -10.47 33.19
N TYR A 17 6.19 -10.80 33.15
CA TYR A 17 5.49 -11.25 31.95
C TYR A 17 5.44 -10.13 30.90
N SER A 18 5.16 -8.89 31.31
CA SER A 18 5.18 -7.72 30.41
C SER A 18 6.58 -7.48 29.83
N ILE A 19 7.62 -7.54 30.65
CA ILE A 19 9.01 -7.34 30.21
C ILE A 19 9.45 -8.45 29.25
N SER A 20 9.06 -9.70 29.47
CA SER A 20 9.38 -10.81 28.56
C SER A 20 8.65 -10.70 27.21
N SER A 21 7.38 -10.24 27.20
CA SER A 21 6.63 -9.98 25.97
C SER A 21 7.26 -8.84 25.17
N PHE A 22 7.56 -7.71 25.81
CA PHE A 22 8.21 -6.56 25.16
C PHE A 22 9.61 -6.89 24.62
N ALA A 23 10.38 -7.73 25.31
CA ALA A 23 11.69 -8.17 24.85
C ALA A 23 11.58 -9.06 23.61
N ASN A 24 10.63 -9.98 23.59
CA ASN A 24 10.37 -10.85 22.43
C ASN A 24 9.91 -10.04 21.19
N ASP A 25 9.01 -9.10 21.36
CA ASP A 25 8.55 -8.24 20.25
C ASP A 25 9.68 -7.36 19.72
N SER A 26 10.57 -6.85 20.59
CA SER A 26 11.74 -6.07 20.17
C SER A 26 12.71 -6.89 19.36
N LEU A 27 12.92 -8.13 19.75
CA LEU A 27 13.77 -9.07 19.02
C LEU A 27 13.16 -9.38 17.65
N LEU A 28 11.86 -9.67 17.60
CA LEU A 28 11.15 -9.98 16.36
C LEU A 28 11.16 -8.80 15.38
N ILE A 29 10.92 -7.57 15.85
CA ILE A 29 11.05 -6.36 15.00
C ILE A 29 12.46 -6.25 14.41
N THR A 30 13.50 -6.52 15.22
CA THR A 30 14.89 -6.48 14.73
C THR A 30 15.15 -7.58 13.69
N GLN A 31 14.60 -8.78 13.89
CA GLN A 31 14.73 -9.88 12.94
C GLN A 31 14.02 -9.56 11.60
N LEU A 32 12.81 -8.96 11.64
CA LEU A 32 12.08 -8.53 10.44
C LEU A 32 12.83 -7.43 9.70
N LEU A 33 13.41 -6.44 10.40
CA LEU A 33 14.25 -5.41 9.76
C LEU A 33 15.47 -6.03 9.06
N ARG A 34 16.16 -6.98 9.71
CA ARG A 34 17.28 -7.70 9.10
C ARG A 34 16.84 -8.55 7.90
N ARG A 35 15.64 -9.15 7.96
CA ARG A 35 15.09 -9.89 6.84
C ARG A 35 14.80 -8.99 5.66
N ILE A 36 14.20 -7.81 5.88
CA ILE A 36 13.97 -6.81 4.83
C ILE A 36 15.31 -6.35 4.23
N GLU A 37 16.28 -6.04 5.09
CA GLU A 37 17.62 -5.66 4.65
C GLU A 37 18.29 -6.78 3.83
N TYR A 38 18.19 -8.03 4.23
CA TYR A 38 18.72 -9.18 3.50
C TYR A 38 18.08 -9.33 2.12
N LEU A 39 16.77 -9.14 2.03
CA LEU A 39 15.99 -9.24 0.78
C LEU A 39 16.19 -8.04 -0.16
N GLN A 40 16.68 -6.90 0.33
CA GLN A 40 16.99 -5.73 -0.50
C GLN A 40 18.20 -6.01 -1.41
N ALA A 41 18.13 -5.63 -2.69
CA ALA A 41 19.18 -5.84 -3.67
C ALA A 41 20.49 -5.16 -3.24
N LYS A 42 21.54 -5.93 -3.01
CA LYS A 42 22.87 -5.44 -2.57
C LYS A 42 23.72 -4.90 -3.71
N GLU A 43 23.55 -5.46 -4.90
CA GLU A 43 24.29 -5.13 -6.11
C GLU A 43 23.33 -4.98 -7.28
N THR A 44 23.75 -4.29 -8.33
CA THR A 44 22.97 -4.16 -9.56
C THR A 44 23.08 -5.46 -10.35
N GLY A 45 21.93 -6.11 -10.54
CA GLY A 45 21.78 -7.33 -11.31
C GLY A 45 20.43 -7.30 -12.03
N VAL A 46 19.56 -8.30 -11.75
CA VAL A 46 18.17 -8.30 -12.22
C VAL A 46 17.44 -7.08 -11.69
N PHE A 47 17.67 -6.73 -10.42
CA PHE A 47 17.15 -5.52 -9.81
C PHE A 47 18.27 -4.47 -9.64
N PRO A 48 17.95 -3.16 -9.69
CA PRO A 48 18.90 -2.12 -9.32
C PRO A 48 19.35 -2.28 -7.86
N LYS A 49 20.61 -1.94 -7.56
CA LYS A 49 21.10 -1.88 -6.17
C LYS A 49 20.18 -0.98 -5.34
N GLY A 50 19.79 -1.46 -4.17
CA GLY A 50 18.90 -0.77 -3.24
C GLY A 50 17.41 -1.04 -3.48
N ALA A 51 17.01 -1.65 -4.59
CA ALA A 51 15.62 -2.00 -4.84
C ALA A 51 15.10 -3.05 -3.87
N ILE A 52 13.83 -2.95 -3.53
CA ILE A 52 13.07 -4.04 -2.92
C ILE A 52 12.51 -4.90 -4.05
N PRO A 53 12.97 -6.15 -4.18
CA PRO A 53 12.54 -7.03 -5.26
C PRO A 53 11.03 -7.28 -5.26
N SER A 54 10.47 -7.29 -6.44
CA SER A 54 9.10 -7.69 -6.68
C SER A 54 9.02 -8.64 -7.88
N TYR A 55 8.07 -9.55 -7.80
CA TYR A 55 7.89 -10.59 -8.79
C TYR A 55 6.43 -10.61 -9.21
N ARG A 56 6.18 -10.72 -10.51
CA ARG A 56 4.85 -10.82 -11.04
C ARG A 56 4.54 -12.20 -11.59
N MET A 57 3.30 -12.61 -11.43
CA MET A 57 2.75 -13.87 -11.96
C MET A 57 1.47 -13.57 -12.72
N TYR A 58 1.28 -14.20 -13.90
CA TYR A 58 0.04 -14.08 -14.66
C TYR A 58 -1.06 -14.92 -14.02
N ALA A 59 -2.16 -14.29 -13.65
CA ALA A 59 -3.20 -14.91 -12.84
C ALA A 59 -3.97 -16.02 -13.57
N HIS A 60 -4.07 -15.95 -14.90
CA HIS A 60 -4.88 -16.90 -15.69
C HIS A 60 -4.26 -18.30 -15.75
N ASN A 61 -2.96 -18.39 -16.05
CA ASN A 61 -2.25 -19.66 -16.18
C ASN A 61 -1.27 -19.93 -15.05
N LYS A 62 -1.19 -19.03 -14.06
CA LYS A 62 -0.27 -19.11 -12.92
C LYS A 62 1.16 -19.45 -13.38
N ASP A 63 1.66 -18.71 -14.39
CA ASP A 63 3.03 -18.85 -14.84
C ASP A 63 4.02 -18.58 -13.69
N ARG A 64 5.28 -18.99 -13.89
CA ARG A 64 6.30 -18.76 -12.88
C ARG A 64 6.47 -17.26 -12.60
N PHE A 65 6.75 -16.91 -11.35
CA PHE A 65 7.10 -15.55 -10.98
C PHE A 65 8.27 -15.05 -11.83
N LYS A 66 8.10 -13.85 -12.37
CA LYS A 66 9.11 -13.13 -13.16
C LYS A 66 9.45 -11.85 -12.45
N ALA A 67 10.74 -11.54 -12.39
CA ALA A 67 11.19 -10.26 -11.84
C ALA A 67 10.51 -9.10 -12.58
N ASP A 68 9.98 -8.14 -11.83
CA ASP A 68 9.41 -6.92 -12.35
C ASP A 68 10.08 -5.73 -11.66
N ILE A 69 10.77 -4.90 -12.45
CA ILE A 69 11.55 -3.78 -11.94
C ILE A 69 10.63 -2.56 -11.86
N ASN A 70 10.09 -2.30 -10.68
CA ASN A 70 9.25 -1.15 -10.38
C ASN A 70 9.70 -0.47 -9.07
N PRO A 71 9.32 0.80 -8.83
CA PRO A 71 9.69 1.52 -7.62
C PRO A 71 8.72 1.30 -6.47
N PHE A 72 7.54 0.71 -6.75
CA PHE A 72 6.38 0.69 -5.87
C PHE A 72 6.68 0.10 -4.49
N PHE A 73 7.16 -1.16 -4.44
CA PHE A 73 7.47 -1.80 -3.16
C PHE A 73 8.68 -1.16 -2.46
N THR A 74 9.63 -0.62 -3.23
CA THR A 74 10.76 0.16 -2.69
C THR A 74 10.25 1.43 -2.02
N GLY A 75 9.31 2.13 -2.65
CA GLY A 75 8.63 3.30 -2.10
C GLY A 75 7.82 2.97 -0.86
N LEU A 76 6.99 1.93 -0.90
CA LEU A 76 6.17 1.50 0.24
C LEU A 76 7.02 1.12 1.46
N VAL A 77 8.12 0.37 1.25
CA VAL A 77 9.03 -0.01 2.35
C VAL A 77 9.65 1.24 2.98
N SER A 78 10.21 2.13 2.17
CA SER A 78 10.84 3.35 2.68
C SER A 78 9.84 4.27 3.38
N PHE A 79 8.68 4.48 2.79
CA PHE A 79 7.61 5.30 3.35
C PHE A 79 7.12 4.77 4.71
N THR A 80 6.81 3.46 4.80
CA THR A 80 6.30 2.87 6.03
C THR A 80 7.37 2.87 7.14
N LEU A 81 8.65 2.62 6.82
CA LEU A 81 9.73 2.72 7.80
C LEU A 81 9.91 4.16 8.32
N GLN A 82 9.71 5.18 7.47
CA GLN A 82 9.70 6.58 7.92
C GLN A 82 8.51 6.87 8.84
N ASP A 83 7.33 6.37 8.51
CA ASP A 83 6.10 6.60 9.27
C ASP A 83 6.19 6.03 10.70
N ILE A 84 6.78 4.85 10.86
CA ILE A 84 6.94 4.20 12.17
C ILE A 84 8.23 4.57 12.92
N LYS A 85 9.02 5.51 12.42
CA LYS A 85 10.34 5.91 12.97
C LYS A 85 10.30 6.13 14.47
N SER A 86 9.32 6.87 14.97
CA SER A 86 9.22 7.26 16.39
C SER A 86 8.99 6.08 17.34
N GLN A 87 8.59 4.92 16.82
CA GLN A 87 8.32 3.70 17.57
C GLN A 87 9.48 2.69 17.54
N LEU A 88 10.52 2.97 16.75
CA LEU A 88 11.70 2.13 16.66
C LEU A 88 12.76 2.55 17.68
N SER A 89 13.46 1.58 18.26
CA SER A 89 14.65 1.88 19.09
C SER A 89 15.77 2.50 18.22
N PRO A 90 16.76 3.19 18.83
CA PRO A 90 17.88 3.77 18.07
C PRO A 90 18.58 2.77 17.15
N ASN A 91 18.83 1.55 17.59
CA ASN A 91 19.48 0.52 16.78
C ASN A 91 18.58 0.02 15.64
N GLN A 92 17.27 -0.16 15.90
CA GLN A 92 16.28 -0.53 14.89
C GLN A 92 16.13 0.57 13.84
N TRP A 93 16.12 1.85 14.27
CA TRP A 93 16.09 2.97 13.36
C TRP A 93 17.34 3.06 12.49
N GLN A 94 18.53 2.76 13.03
CA GLN A 94 19.74 2.72 12.23
C GLN A 94 19.66 1.69 11.09
N LEU A 95 19.12 0.49 11.36
CA LEU A 95 18.88 -0.53 10.33
C LEU A 95 17.83 -0.04 9.30
N ALA A 96 16.70 0.50 9.78
CA ALA A 96 15.67 1.04 8.92
C ALA A 96 16.20 2.16 8.02
N LYS A 97 17.00 3.08 8.58
CA LYS A 97 17.63 4.16 7.85
C LYS A 97 18.56 3.67 6.75
N GLN A 98 19.33 2.61 7.00
CA GLN A 98 20.20 2.01 5.99
C GLN A 98 19.39 1.43 4.82
N ILE A 99 18.25 0.79 5.09
CA ILE A 99 17.33 0.29 4.05
C ILE A 99 16.79 1.47 3.22
N ILE A 100 16.36 2.56 3.88
CA ILE A 100 15.83 3.76 3.23
C ILE A 100 16.90 4.46 2.38
N ASP A 101 18.12 4.64 2.91
CA ASP A 101 19.22 5.29 2.20
C ASP A 101 19.57 4.52 0.90
N ASN A 102 19.59 3.19 0.95
CA ASN A 102 19.78 2.35 -0.23
C ASN A 102 18.61 2.47 -1.22
N ALA A 103 17.36 2.47 -0.74
CA ALA A 103 16.17 2.61 -1.56
C ALA A 103 16.13 3.93 -2.33
N ASN A 104 16.59 5.03 -1.73
CA ASN A 104 16.64 6.34 -2.37
C ASN A 104 17.51 6.38 -3.64
N LEU A 105 18.49 5.47 -3.78
CA LEU A 105 19.30 5.33 -4.98
C LEU A 105 18.52 4.82 -6.21
N VAL A 106 17.36 4.19 -5.97
CA VAL A 106 16.56 3.53 -7.00
C VAL A 106 15.62 4.51 -7.72
N PHE A 107 15.02 5.45 -6.99
CA PHE A 107 13.95 6.31 -7.50
C PHE A 107 14.29 7.15 -8.73
N PRO A 108 15.54 7.70 -8.90
CA PRO A 108 15.90 8.47 -10.09
C PRO A 108 15.76 7.71 -11.42
N LYS A 109 15.72 6.36 -11.39
CA LYS A 109 15.52 5.51 -12.57
C LYS A 109 14.08 5.59 -13.11
N PHE A 110 13.13 5.96 -12.27
CA PHE A 110 11.70 5.98 -12.57
C PHE A 110 11.14 7.40 -12.74
N GLN A 111 11.95 8.42 -12.44
CA GLN A 111 11.54 9.83 -12.55
C GLN A 111 11.30 10.24 -14.00
N ASN A 112 10.33 11.14 -14.22
CA ASN A 112 10.05 11.73 -15.52
C ASN A 112 11.14 12.74 -15.94
N LYS A 113 12.26 12.22 -16.44
CA LYS A 113 13.39 13.02 -16.90
C LYS A 113 13.10 13.79 -18.18
N LYS A 114 12.23 13.27 -19.05
CA LYS A 114 11.90 13.89 -20.35
C LYS A 114 11.30 15.28 -20.19
N ASN A 115 10.42 15.46 -19.19
CA ASN A 115 9.74 16.72 -18.93
C ASN A 115 10.30 17.44 -17.69
N ASN A 116 11.36 16.89 -17.07
CA ASN A 116 11.94 17.36 -15.81
C ASN A 116 10.88 17.57 -14.70
N LEU A 117 9.93 16.64 -14.60
CA LEU A 117 8.87 16.68 -13.60
C LEU A 117 9.22 15.78 -12.42
N PRO A 118 8.82 16.14 -11.19
CA PRO A 118 8.97 15.30 -10.00
C PRO A 118 7.85 14.25 -9.91
N THR A 119 7.54 13.61 -11.04
CA THR A 119 6.58 12.51 -11.14
C THR A 119 7.31 11.24 -11.51
N TYR A 120 6.73 10.09 -11.14
CA TYR A 120 7.36 8.80 -11.28
C TYR A 120 6.49 7.84 -12.06
N ASN A 121 7.14 6.98 -12.82
CA ASN A 121 6.51 5.94 -13.62
C ASN A 121 6.66 4.59 -12.92
N PHE A 122 5.70 3.70 -13.10
CA PHE A 122 5.76 2.35 -12.56
C PHE A 122 6.91 1.51 -13.16
N TRP A 123 7.39 1.84 -14.37
CA TRP A 123 8.54 1.19 -15.00
C TRP A 123 9.67 2.16 -15.29
N PRO A 124 10.93 1.65 -15.46
CA PRO A 124 12.07 2.50 -15.70
C PRO A 124 11.87 3.44 -16.89
N THR A 125 12.19 4.72 -16.69
CA THR A 125 12.06 5.76 -17.72
C THR A 125 13.31 5.90 -18.60
N ASP A 126 14.44 5.40 -18.15
CA ASP A 126 15.73 5.36 -18.91
C ASP A 126 15.72 4.25 -19.98
N THR A 127 14.95 3.19 -19.74
CA THR A 127 14.78 2.05 -20.67
C THR A 127 13.28 1.75 -20.85
N PRO A 128 12.53 2.66 -21.51
CA PRO A 128 11.07 2.54 -21.59
C PRO A 128 10.65 1.23 -22.26
N GLN A 129 9.69 0.54 -21.63
CA GLN A 129 9.08 -0.69 -22.13
C GLN A 129 7.57 -0.50 -22.25
N ILE A 130 6.94 -1.20 -23.21
CA ILE A 130 5.47 -1.20 -23.31
C ILE A 130 4.90 -2.05 -22.17
N PHE A 131 5.53 -3.21 -21.94
CA PHE A 131 5.22 -4.11 -20.84
C PHE A 131 6.46 -4.98 -20.56
N PRO A 132 6.97 -5.04 -19.32
CA PRO A 132 8.13 -5.87 -18.99
C PRO A 132 7.87 -7.35 -19.32
N ASN A 133 8.89 -8.02 -19.78
CA ASN A 133 8.84 -9.43 -20.19
C ASN A 133 7.84 -9.75 -21.33
N ALA A 134 7.36 -8.74 -22.06
CA ALA A 134 6.43 -8.94 -23.18
C ALA A 134 7.10 -9.35 -24.49
N GLY A 135 8.41 -9.64 -24.48
CA GLY A 135 9.16 -10.13 -25.64
C GLY A 135 9.03 -9.22 -26.86
N TRP A 136 8.49 -9.75 -27.95
CA TRP A 136 8.32 -9.04 -29.23
C TRP A 136 7.45 -7.76 -29.14
N MET A 137 6.54 -7.65 -28.17
CA MET A 137 5.72 -6.44 -28.00
C MET A 137 6.57 -5.21 -27.67
N ASN A 138 7.74 -5.39 -27.06
CA ASN A 138 8.68 -4.30 -26.78
C ASN A 138 9.41 -3.78 -28.03
N LEU A 139 9.30 -4.48 -29.16
CA LEU A 139 9.77 -3.99 -30.46
C LEU A 139 8.81 -2.97 -31.08
N LEU A 140 7.58 -2.87 -30.58
CA LEU A 140 6.59 -1.90 -31.01
C LEU A 140 6.92 -0.49 -30.48
N ASN A 141 6.18 0.48 -30.97
CA ASN A 141 6.41 1.90 -30.69
C ASN A 141 6.40 2.22 -29.18
N LYS A 142 7.54 2.65 -28.64
CA LYS A 142 7.74 3.05 -27.23
C LYS A 142 6.86 4.23 -26.77
N SER A 143 6.20 4.95 -27.71
CA SER A 143 5.23 5.99 -27.35
C SER A 143 4.01 5.46 -26.58
N ARG A 144 3.80 4.13 -26.59
CA ARG A 144 2.75 3.42 -25.85
C ARG A 144 3.14 3.01 -24.43
N ALA A 145 4.35 3.38 -23.96
CA ALA A 145 4.70 3.21 -22.54
C ALA A 145 3.68 3.89 -21.62
N LEU A 146 3.45 3.32 -20.44
CA LEU A 146 2.55 3.88 -19.43
C LEU A 146 2.92 5.35 -19.15
N PRO A 147 1.93 6.21 -18.86
CA PRO A 147 2.20 7.51 -18.28
C PRO A 147 2.72 7.36 -16.84
N ASP A 148 3.16 8.47 -16.24
CA ASP A 148 3.52 8.47 -14.84
C ASP A 148 2.31 8.13 -13.98
N ASP A 149 2.57 7.47 -12.86
CA ASP A 149 1.58 6.98 -11.92
C ASP A 149 1.47 7.95 -10.73
N MET A 150 0.22 8.29 -10.34
CA MET A 150 0.01 9.18 -9.19
C MET A 150 0.33 8.49 -7.87
N ASP A 151 -0.01 7.21 -7.76
CA ASP A 151 0.22 6.42 -6.54
C ASP A 151 1.72 6.26 -6.27
N ASP A 152 2.47 5.77 -7.25
CA ASP A 152 3.94 5.71 -7.18
C ASP A 152 4.55 7.06 -6.82
N THR A 153 4.08 8.12 -7.47
CA THR A 153 4.61 9.47 -7.28
C THR A 153 4.46 9.93 -5.83
N VAL A 154 3.26 9.84 -5.25
CA VAL A 154 3.04 10.33 -3.88
C VAL A 154 3.76 9.47 -2.84
N ILE A 155 3.79 8.14 -3.03
CA ILE A 155 4.50 7.22 -2.15
C ILE A 155 6.00 7.50 -2.16
N ILE A 156 6.61 7.67 -3.34
CA ILE A 156 8.05 7.97 -3.47
C ILE A 156 8.37 9.32 -2.86
N LEU A 157 7.55 10.36 -3.09
CA LEU A 157 7.80 11.69 -2.51
C LEU A 157 7.75 11.67 -0.98
N MET A 158 6.81 10.93 -0.39
CA MET A 158 6.74 10.74 1.06
C MET A 158 7.93 9.91 1.57
N ALA A 159 8.31 8.85 0.87
CA ALA A 159 9.47 8.02 1.19
C ALA A 159 10.78 8.82 1.20
N MET A 160 10.95 9.73 0.24
CA MET A 160 12.10 10.62 0.12
C MET A 160 12.03 11.85 1.04
N GLN A 161 10.93 12.05 1.76
CA GLN A 161 10.66 13.28 2.51
C GLN A 161 10.90 14.52 1.64
N ALA A 162 10.25 14.56 0.49
CA ALA A 162 10.40 15.64 -0.49
C ALA A 162 10.07 17.00 0.12
N LYS A 163 10.69 18.06 -0.40
CA LYS A 163 10.41 19.43 0.05
C LYS A 163 8.96 19.82 -0.20
N ASP A 164 8.36 20.62 0.68
CA ASP A 164 6.97 21.09 0.55
C ASP A 164 6.69 21.76 -0.80
N SER A 165 7.67 22.48 -1.36
CA SER A 165 7.55 23.10 -2.68
C SER A 165 7.35 22.07 -3.80
N VAL A 166 7.99 20.89 -3.68
CA VAL A 166 7.83 19.78 -4.63
C VAL A 166 6.48 19.11 -4.44
N ALA A 167 6.06 18.88 -3.20
CA ALA A 167 4.74 18.33 -2.88
C ALA A 167 3.63 19.22 -3.42
N LYS A 168 3.74 20.54 -3.23
CA LYS A 168 2.80 21.55 -3.76
C LYS A 168 2.71 21.51 -5.29
N LEU A 169 3.86 21.44 -5.96
CA LEU A 169 3.89 21.32 -7.43
C LEU A 169 3.21 20.03 -7.91
N VAL A 170 3.48 18.90 -7.25
CA VAL A 170 2.87 17.62 -7.63
C VAL A 170 1.37 17.64 -7.37
N HIS A 171 0.91 18.19 -6.26
CA HIS A 171 -0.53 18.36 -5.98
C HIS A 171 -1.23 19.19 -7.08
N GLN A 172 -0.61 20.29 -7.54
CA GLN A 172 -1.12 21.07 -8.67
C GLN A 172 -1.16 20.26 -9.99
N LEU A 173 -0.17 19.39 -10.22
CA LEU A 173 -0.17 18.49 -11.37
C LEU A 173 -1.27 17.44 -11.26
N MET A 174 -1.48 16.85 -10.09
CA MET A 174 -2.59 15.91 -9.83
C MET A 174 -3.95 16.55 -10.17
N GLN A 175 -4.20 17.78 -9.71
CA GLN A 175 -5.43 18.55 -10.00
C GLN A 175 -5.63 18.76 -11.49
N LYS A 176 -4.56 19.04 -12.26
CA LYS A 176 -4.64 19.18 -13.73
C LYS A 176 -5.05 17.90 -14.45
N HIS A 177 -4.73 16.75 -13.86
CA HIS A 177 -4.99 15.43 -14.43
C HIS A 177 -6.18 14.70 -13.78
N ALA A 178 -6.82 15.29 -12.78
CA ALA A 178 -8.12 14.85 -12.28
C ALA A 178 -9.19 14.92 -13.37
N ASN A 179 -10.28 14.16 -13.22
CA ASN A 179 -11.40 14.21 -14.18
C ASN A 179 -12.06 15.60 -14.23
N ASN A 180 -12.13 16.29 -13.12
CA ASN A 180 -12.75 17.62 -12.99
C ASN A 180 -14.18 17.68 -13.56
N GLY A 181 -14.90 16.55 -13.59
CA GLY A 181 -16.25 16.45 -14.16
C GLY A 181 -16.33 16.63 -15.69
N LYS A 182 -15.18 16.68 -16.39
CA LYS A 182 -15.10 17.01 -17.82
C LYS A 182 -15.44 15.85 -18.74
N LYS A 183 -15.23 14.61 -18.27
CA LYS A 183 -15.42 13.41 -19.09
C LYS A 183 -16.31 12.42 -18.37
N LEU A 184 -17.09 11.68 -19.15
CA LEU A 184 -17.80 10.52 -18.66
C LEU A 184 -16.81 9.38 -18.44
N VAL A 185 -16.69 8.93 -17.20
CA VAL A 185 -15.82 7.80 -16.82
C VAL A 185 -16.61 6.51 -16.96
N ASN A 186 -16.34 5.73 -18.01
CA ASN A 186 -17.14 4.56 -18.38
C ASN A 186 -16.74 3.26 -17.64
N ASN A 187 -15.62 3.26 -16.94
CA ASN A 187 -15.04 2.10 -16.23
C ASN A 187 -15.30 2.15 -14.72
N THR A 188 -16.36 2.80 -14.31
CA THR A 188 -16.79 2.92 -12.90
C THR A 188 -18.29 2.75 -12.76
N PHE A 189 -18.81 2.74 -11.53
CA PHE A 189 -20.25 2.74 -11.26
C PHE A 189 -20.92 3.99 -11.82
N LYS A 190 -22.20 3.85 -12.20
CA LYS A 190 -22.98 4.91 -12.87
C LYS A 190 -22.99 6.23 -12.06
N GLU A 191 -23.09 6.14 -10.75
CA GLU A 191 -23.12 7.28 -9.83
C GLU A 191 -21.79 8.04 -9.74
N TYR A 192 -20.68 7.42 -10.14
CA TYR A 192 -19.35 8.04 -10.10
C TYR A 192 -18.86 8.56 -11.46
N GLN A 193 -19.61 8.30 -12.53
CA GLN A 193 -19.16 8.61 -13.91
C GLN A 193 -18.82 10.08 -14.15
N HIS A 194 -19.44 10.99 -13.41
CA HIS A 194 -19.24 12.45 -13.54
C HIS A 194 -18.39 13.06 -12.42
N LEU A 195 -17.84 12.24 -11.51
CA LEU A 195 -17.04 12.78 -10.42
C LEU A 195 -15.75 13.44 -10.91
N GLY A 196 -15.41 14.56 -10.26
CA GLY A 196 -14.17 15.29 -10.50
C GLY A 196 -12.93 14.74 -9.79
N ALA A 197 -12.98 13.47 -9.35
CA ALA A 197 -11.92 12.83 -8.57
C ALA A 197 -10.62 12.62 -9.36
N TYR A 198 -9.55 12.32 -8.64
CA TYR A 198 -8.26 11.99 -9.23
C TYR A 198 -8.31 10.68 -10.03
N SER A 199 -7.45 10.60 -11.04
CA SER A 199 -7.15 9.36 -11.75
C SER A 199 -5.93 8.67 -11.14
N THR A 200 -5.74 7.39 -11.36
CA THR A 200 -4.47 6.69 -11.08
C THR A 200 -3.31 7.27 -11.90
N TRP A 201 -3.57 7.83 -13.08
CA TRP A 201 -2.57 8.18 -14.07
C TRP A 201 -2.43 9.69 -14.29
N PHE A 202 -1.18 10.16 -14.47
CA PHE A 202 -0.92 11.47 -15.05
C PHE A 202 -1.07 11.45 -16.58
N GLY A 203 -1.61 12.54 -17.14
CA GLY A 203 -1.64 12.74 -18.60
C GLY A 203 -2.88 12.16 -19.29
N LYS A 204 -2.80 12.05 -20.63
CA LYS A 204 -3.94 11.72 -21.49
C LYS A 204 -3.82 10.36 -22.18
N LYS A 205 -2.75 9.62 -21.94
CA LYS A 205 -2.49 8.33 -22.61
C LYS A 205 -3.36 7.19 -22.10
N MET A 206 -3.77 7.27 -20.84
CA MET A 206 -4.69 6.33 -20.20
C MET A 206 -6.04 6.99 -19.97
N PRO A 207 -7.14 6.25 -19.98
CA PRO A 207 -8.43 6.78 -19.55
C PRO A 207 -8.38 7.15 -18.06
N ILE A 208 -9.33 7.98 -17.63
CA ILE A 208 -9.53 8.23 -16.20
C ILE A 208 -9.88 6.90 -15.52
N GLU A 209 -9.21 6.62 -14.44
CA GLU A 209 -9.39 5.40 -13.65
C GLU A 209 -9.47 5.75 -12.16
N PHE A 210 -10.58 5.39 -11.53
CA PHE A 210 -10.77 5.55 -10.10
C PHE A 210 -10.43 4.26 -9.36
N ASP A 211 -9.59 4.38 -8.33
CA ASP A 211 -9.26 3.33 -7.38
C ASP A 211 -9.26 3.94 -5.97
N ILE A 212 -10.14 3.49 -5.08
CA ILE A 212 -10.29 4.09 -3.74
C ILE A 212 -9.06 3.91 -2.86
N SER A 213 -8.23 2.89 -3.07
CA SER A 213 -6.97 2.72 -2.35
C SER A 213 -5.92 3.70 -2.86
N VAL A 214 -5.82 3.89 -4.17
CA VAL A 214 -5.00 4.96 -4.77
C VAL A 214 -5.46 6.33 -4.24
N LEU A 215 -6.76 6.63 -4.31
CA LEU A 215 -7.31 7.89 -3.80
C LEU A 215 -6.99 8.09 -2.31
N SER A 216 -7.00 7.02 -1.52
CA SER A 216 -6.60 7.08 -0.11
C SER A 216 -5.13 7.47 0.07
N ASN A 217 -4.23 6.96 -0.78
CA ASN A 217 -2.82 7.35 -0.77
C ASN A 217 -2.62 8.81 -1.19
N LEU A 218 -3.37 9.27 -2.20
CA LEU A 218 -3.32 10.66 -2.66
C LEU A 218 -3.81 11.62 -1.58
N LEU A 219 -4.91 11.32 -0.91
CA LEU A 219 -5.43 12.15 0.18
C LEU A 219 -4.54 12.07 1.43
N TYR A 220 -3.90 10.93 1.70
CA TYR A 220 -2.87 10.81 2.73
C TYR A 220 -1.70 11.77 2.45
N PHE A 221 -1.20 11.82 1.21
CA PHE A 221 -0.15 12.74 0.79
C PHE A 221 -0.55 14.21 1.00
N VAL A 222 -1.78 14.58 0.64
CA VAL A 222 -2.31 15.94 0.84
C VAL A 222 -2.30 16.31 2.33
N GLN A 223 -2.72 15.40 3.21
CA GLN A 223 -2.68 15.62 4.66
C GLN A 223 -1.26 15.61 5.24
N TYR A 224 -0.40 14.72 4.76
CA TYR A 224 0.98 14.58 5.21
C TYR A 224 1.79 15.87 5.00
N TYR A 225 1.60 16.53 3.86
CA TYR A 225 2.23 17.81 3.53
C TYR A 225 1.37 19.04 3.88
N GLU A 226 0.27 18.86 4.58
CA GLU A 226 -0.65 19.94 5.01
C GLU A 226 -1.08 20.85 3.84
N LEU A 227 -1.30 20.27 2.67
CA LEU A 227 -1.69 20.99 1.46
C LEU A 227 -3.14 21.46 1.55
N GLU A 228 -3.43 22.62 0.95
CA GLU A 228 -4.78 23.12 0.85
C GLU A 228 -5.65 22.20 -0.03
N TRP A 229 -6.84 21.82 0.49
CA TRP A 229 -7.73 20.91 -0.19
C TRP A 229 -8.37 21.57 -1.42
N SER A 230 -8.29 20.85 -2.54
CA SER A 230 -8.90 21.24 -3.80
C SER A 230 -10.29 20.60 -4.00
N ALA A 231 -10.99 21.01 -5.06
CA ALA A 231 -12.23 20.36 -5.48
C ALA A 231 -12.02 18.88 -5.86
N ALA A 232 -10.85 18.53 -6.39
CA ALA A 232 -10.52 17.14 -6.74
C ALA A 232 -10.27 16.27 -5.49
N ASP A 233 -9.68 16.84 -4.43
CA ASP A 233 -9.55 16.15 -3.14
C ASP A 233 -10.93 15.87 -2.53
N SER A 234 -11.80 16.86 -2.55
CA SER A 234 -13.17 16.72 -2.04
C SER A 234 -13.99 15.69 -2.83
N ALA A 235 -13.85 15.67 -4.16
CA ALA A 235 -14.52 14.69 -5.01
C ALA A 235 -13.96 13.27 -4.80
N SER A 236 -12.65 13.14 -4.55
CA SER A 236 -11.99 11.87 -4.23
C SER A 236 -12.43 11.36 -2.87
N LEU A 237 -12.52 12.23 -1.86
CA LEU A 237 -13.05 11.89 -0.55
C LEU A 237 -14.51 11.44 -0.62
N TYR A 238 -15.35 12.15 -1.39
CA TYR A 238 -16.75 11.76 -1.59
C TYR A 238 -16.87 10.34 -2.17
N LEU A 239 -16.04 9.98 -3.15
CA LEU A 239 -16.03 8.64 -3.73
C LEU A 239 -15.66 7.59 -2.68
N ILE A 240 -14.64 7.84 -1.87
CA ILE A 240 -14.21 6.95 -0.78
C ILE A 240 -15.34 6.80 0.25
N GLU A 241 -15.89 7.91 0.71
CA GLU A 241 -16.98 7.91 1.72
C GLU A 241 -18.21 7.17 1.21
N ASP A 242 -18.69 7.45 -0.01
CA ASP A 242 -19.84 6.76 -0.59
C ASP A 242 -19.58 5.25 -0.77
N ALA A 243 -18.36 4.86 -1.17
CA ALA A 243 -17.99 3.45 -1.25
C ALA A 243 -18.02 2.76 0.13
N VAL A 244 -17.64 3.48 1.20
CA VAL A 244 -17.73 2.99 2.58
C VAL A 244 -19.20 2.90 3.01
N ARG A 245 -19.96 3.96 2.88
CA ARG A 245 -21.37 4.07 3.27
C ARG A 245 -22.24 3.01 2.58
N THR A 246 -22.01 2.75 1.29
CA THR A 246 -22.74 1.77 0.48
C THR A 246 -22.14 0.35 0.52
N GLN A 247 -21.10 0.13 1.33
CA GLN A 247 -20.36 -1.13 1.46
C GLN A 247 -19.74 -1.66 0.16
N LYS A 248 -19.54 -0.81 -0.85
CA LYS A 248 -18.88 -1.20 -2.10
C LYS A 248 -17.41 -1.58 -1.89
N HIS A 249 -16.75 -0.98 -0.90
CA HIS A 249 -15.39 -1.30 -0.48
C HIS A 249 -15.20 -2.75 0.02
N ILE A 250 -16.29 -3.46 0.33
CA ILE A 250 -16.30 -4.88 0.69
C ILE A 250 -16.87 -5.71 -0.47
N ASN A 251 -18.12 -5.39 -0.85
CA ASN A 251 -18.90 -6.22 -1.79
C ASN A 251 -18.35 -6.16 -3.23
N TYR A 252 -17.65 -5.10 -3.57
CA TYR A 252 -17.09 -4.84 -4.91
C TYR A 252 -15.64 -4.33 -4.84
N ALA A 253 -14.88 -4.79 -3.83
CA ALA A 253 -13.50 -4.35 -3.60
C ALA A 253 -12.65 -4.44 -4.89
N ASN A 254 -12.71 -5.56 -5.59
CA ASN A 254 -11.98 -5.79 -6.84
C ASN A 254 -12.41 -4.90 -8.01
N TYR A 255 -13.56 -4.25 -7.93
CA TYR A 255 -14.06 -3.34 -8.96
C TYR A 255 -13.76 -1.87 -8.62
N ILE A 256 -13.98 -1.48 -7.35
CA ILE A 256 -13.82 -0.10 -6.88
C ILE A 256 -12.36 0.22 -6.51
N SER A 257 -11.56 -0.82 -6.24
CA SER A 257 -10.13 -0.75 -5.99
C SER A 257 -9.40 -1.82 -6.83
N PRO A 258 -9.34 -1.64 -8.16
CA PRO A 258 -8.91 -2.69 -9.09
C PRO A 258 -7.42 -3.07 -8.99
N HIS A 259 -6.60 -2.23 -8.36
CA HIS A 259 -5.19 -2.50 -8.10
C HIS A 259 -4.94 -3.08 -6.69
N TYR A 260 -5.95 -3.01 -5.78
CA TYR A 260 -5.91 -3.46 -4.40
C TYR A 260 -7.18 -4.25 -4.06
N VAL A 261 -7.37 -5.35 -4.77
CA VAL A 261 -8.64 -6.06 -4.97
C VAL A 261 -9.27 -6.71 -3.74
N LYS A 262 -8.56 -6.80 -2.61
CA LYS A 262 -9.07 -7.44 -1.41
C LYS A 262 -9.59 -6.40 -0.43
N ALA A 263 -10.74 -6.68 0.19
CA ALA A 263 -11.33 -5.82 1.21
C ALA A 263 -10.32 -5.52 2.34
N SER A 264 -9.56 -6.53 2.80
CA SER A 264 -8.50 -6.37 3.82
C SER A 264 -7.46 -5.30 3.45
N ILE A 265 -7.10 -5.20 2.16
CA ILE A 265 -6.14 -4.20 1.67
C ILE A 265 -6.82 -2.82 1.61
N VAL A 266 -8.08 -2.74 1.17
CA VAL A 266 -8.84 -1.48 1.18
C VAL A 266 -8.98 -0.94 2.61
N PHE A 267 -9.28 -1.80 3.59
CA PHE A 267 -9.33 -1.42 5.02
C PHE A 267 -7.99 -0.87 5.51
N TYR A 268 -6.89 -1.49 5.09
CA TYR A 268 -5.55 -1.02 5.43
C TYR A 268 -5.29 0.40 4.89
N HIS A 269 -5.66 0.69 3.63
CA HIS A 269 -5.52 2.04 3.06
C HIS A 269 -6.41 3.07 3.76
N LEU A 270 -7.67 2.72 4.04
CA LEU A 270 -8.59 3.59 4.78
C LEU A 270 -8.09 3.88 6.19
N SER A 271 -7.63 2.87 6.93
CA SER A 271 -7.11 3.05 8.28
C SER A 271 -5.85 3.90 8.30
N ARG A 272 -4.97 3.75 7.31
CA ARG A 272 -3.79 4.59 7.15
C ARG A 272 -4.17 6.05 6.88
N LEU A 273 -5.09 6.30 5.94
CA LEU A 273 -5.59 7.65 5.65
C LEU A 273 -6.17 8.31 6.92
N MET A 274 -6.99 7.58 7.68
CA MET A 274 -7.66 8.10 8.88
C MET A 274 -6.71 8.24 10.08
N SER A 275 -5.52 7.62 10.06
CA SER A 275 -4.58 7.65 11.19
C SER A 275 -3.71 8.90 11.26
N ILE A 276 -3.57 9.67 10.18
CA ILE A 276 -2.74 10.88 10.14
C ILE A 276 -3.48 12.10 10.73
N LYS A 277 -4.69 12.33 10.26
CA LYS A 277 -5.61 13.36 10.79
C LYS A 277 -7.05 12.87 10.68
N PRO A 278 -7.92 13.15 11.66
CA PRO A 278 -9.34 12.80 11.55
C PRO A 278 -9.98 13.47 10.33
N ILE A 279 -10.73 12.69 9.57
CA ILE A 279 -11.54 13.17 8.44
C ILE A 279 -13.01 13.01 8.83
N PRO A 280 -13.73 14.11 9.15
CA PRO A 280 -15.10 14.03 9.68
C PRO A 280 -16.04 13.14 8.87
N ALA A 281 -15.97 13.19 7.54
CA ALA A 281 -16.78 12.36 6.64
C ALA A 281 -16.52 10.86 6.79
N LEU A 282 -15.32 10.43 7.19
CA LEU A 282 -14.95 9.03 7.41
C LEU A 282 -15.11 8.61 8.88
N GLU A 283 -14.91 9.53 9.84
CA GLU A 283 -15.02 9.23 11.26
C GLU A 283 -16.42 8.76 11.66
N VAL A 284 -17.47 9.26 11.01
CA VAL A 284 -18.86 8.82 11.25
C VAL A 284 -19.07 7.34 10.91
N HIS A 285 -18.26 6.77 10.00
CA HIS A 285 -18.31 5.36 9.59
C HIS A 285 -17.35 4.47 10.38
N LYS A 286 -16.45 5.04 11.20
CA LYS A 286 -15.41 4.30 11.93
C LYS A 286 -15.94 3.14 12.78
N PRO A 287 -17.05 3.27 13.55
CA PRO A 287 -17.61 2.13 14.29
C PRO A 287 -18.02 0.97 13.38
N GLN A 288 -18.62 1.27 12.22
CA GLN A 288 -19.01 0.26 11.24
C GLN A 288 -17.77 -0.39 10.60
N LEU A 289 -16.75 0.40 10.26
CA LEU A 289 -15.49 -0.11 9.71
C LEU A 289 -14.80 -1.06 10.69
N ILE A 290 -14.75 -0.73 11.99
CA ILE A 290 -14.19 -1.60 13.03
C ILE A 290 -14.95 -2.93 13.10
N ASN A 291 -16.28 -2.90 13.15
CA ASN A 291 -17.09 -4.13 13.21
C ASN A 291 -16.86 -5.00 11.96
N LYS A 292 -16.84 -4.40 10.78
CA LYS A 292 -16.59 -5.14 9.53
C LYS A 292 -15.17 -5.69 9.44
N ALA A 293 -14.16 -4.96 9.95
CA ALA A 293 -12.80 -5.47 10.04
C ALA A 293 -12.70 -6.70 10.95
N LEU A 294 -13.40 -6.69 12.09
CA LEU A 294 -13.49 -7.85 12.99
C LEU A 294 -14.18 -9.05 12.32
N ASP A 295 -15.27 -8.81 11.61
CA ASP A 295 -15.99 -9.86 10.86
C ASP A 295 -15.05 -10.50 9.81
N LEU A 296 -14.38 -9.69 9.01
CA LEU A 296 -13.43 -10.15 7.99
C LEU A 296 -12.22 -10.85 8.59
N PHE A 297 -11.70 -10.36 9.74
CA PHE A 297 -10.60 -11.00 10.45
C PHE A 297 -10.96 -12.42 10.88
N ASN A 298 -12.16 -12.61 11.46
CA ASN A 298 -12.63 -13.91 11.92
C ASN A 298 -12.93 -14.88 10.77
N GLN A 299 -13.30 -14.38 9.59
CA GLN A 299 -13.58 -15.17 8.39
C GLN A 299 -12.34 -15.52 7.56
N SER A 300 -11.27 -14.73 7.67
CA SER A 300 -10.07 -14.93 6.86
C SER A 300 -9.23 -16.11 7.33
N ASN A 301 -8.81 -16.96 6.38
CA ASN A 301 -7.82 -18.00 6.59
C ASN A 301 -6.39 -17.56 6.21
N SER A 302 -6.23 -16.37 5.63
CA SER A 302 -4.92 -15.84 5.22
C SER A 302 -4.25 -15.13 6.40
N PHE A 303 -3.03 -15.57 6.75
CA PHE A 303 -2.21 -14.93 7.77
C PHE A 303 -2.00 -13.44 7.45
N MET A 304 -1.59 -13.12 6.24
CA MET A 304 -1.31 -11.73 5.82
C MET A 304 -2.56 -10.84 5.79
N GLU A 305 -3.74 -11.38 5.42
CA GLU A 305 -4.98 -10.60 5.50
C GLU A 305 -5.37 -10.30 6.95
N ARG A 306 -5.17 -11.26 7.87
CA ARG A 306 -5.36 -11.01 9.31
C ARG A 306 -4.39 -9.96 9.85
N ILE A 307 -3.12 -9.94 9.40
CA ILE A 307 -2.14 -8.90 9.74
C ILE A 307 -2.64 -7.51 9.29
N LEU A 308 -3.10 -7.37 8.05
CA LEU A 308 -3.64 -6.11 7.53
C LEU A 308 -4.86 -5.61 8.32
N LEU A 309 -5.81 -6.51 8.61
CA LEU A 309 -7.01 -6.19 9.37
C LEU A 309 -6.69 -5.85 10.83
N SER A 310 -5.73 -6.57 11.44
CA SER A 310 -5.19 -6.26 12.77
C SER A 310 -4.58 -4.85 12.80
N THR A 311 -3.73 -4.52 11.83
CA THR A 311 -3.14 -3.19 11.71
C THR A 311 -4.20 -2.11 11.53
N SER A 312 -5.24 -2.37 10.74
CA SER A 312 -6.35 -1.45 10.54
C SER A 312 -7.12 -1.19 11.83
N LEU A 313 -7.44 -2.24 12.59
CA LEU A 313 -8.10 -2.13 13.89
C LEU A 313 -7.26 -1.29 14.88
N LEU A 314 -5.96 -1.57 14.97
CA LEU A 314 -5.04 -0.82 15.82
C LEU A 314 -4.97 0.66 15.46
N LYS A 315 -4.90 0.98 14.16
CA LYS A 315 -4.90 2.37 13.66
C LYS A 315 -6.21 3.08 13.98
N TRP A 316 -7.34 2.38 14.07
CA TRP A 316 -8.62 2.92 14.52
C TRP A 316 -8.80 2.93 16.04
N GLY A 317 -7.80 2.47 16.82
CA GLY A 317 -7.85 2.43 18.29
C GLY A 317 -8.69 1.27 18.83
N ALA A 318 -8.92 0.23 18.02
CA ALA A 318 -9.61 -0.98 18.45
C ALA A 318 -8.61 -2.12 18.69
N LYS A 319 -8.89 -2.97 19.69
CA LYS A 319 -8.06 -4.13 19.98
C LYS A 319 -8.38 -5.27 19.01
N PRO A 320 -7.42 -5.74 18.20
CA PRO A 320 -7.65 -6.88 17.32
C PRO A 320 -7.67 -8.20 18.10
N PRO A 321 -8.31 -9.25 17.55
CA PRO A 321 -8.15 -10.62 18.07
C PRO A 321 -6.70 -11.09 17.93
N THR A 322 -6.27 -12.00 18.80
CA THR A 322 -4.93 -12.60 18.75
C THR A 322 -4.78 -13.49 17.52
N ILE A 323 -3.70 -13.31 16.77
CA ILE A 323 -3.35 -14.19 15.66
C ILE A 323 -2.66 -15.43 16.26
N GLN A 324 -3.30 -16.57 16.14
CA GLN A 324 -2.72 -17.85 16.57
C GLN A 324 -1.81 -18.39 15.46
N ILE A 325 -0.59 -18.75 15.83
CA ILE A 325 0.37 -19.43 14.96
C ILE A 325 0.60 -20.81 15.56
N SER A 326 0.40 -21.85 14.78
CA SER A 326 0.61 -23.23 15.27
C SER A 326 2.11 -23.47 15.54
N PRO A 327 2.49 -24.22 16.60
CA PRO A 327 3.89 -24.46 16.93
C PRO A 327 4.73 -25.09 15.80
N ASN A 328 4.07 -25.76 14.86
CA ASN A 328 4.71 -26.44 13.72
C ASN A 328 4.74 -25.58 12.46
N GLU A 329 4.19 -24.36 12.48
CA GLU A 329 4.19 -23.46 11.32
C GLU A 329 5.45 -22.59 11.33
N ASP A 330 6.12 -22.51 10.18
CA ASP A 330 7.24 -21.60 9.97
C ASP A 330 6.71 -20.18 9.70
N LEU A 331 7.04 -19.26 10.60
CA LEU A 331 6.61 -17.85 10.50
C LEU A 331 7.06 -17.20 9.19
N ILE A 332 8.26 -17.50 8.70
CA ILE A 332 8.75 -16.93 7.45
C ILE A 332 7.90 -17.42 6.27
N SER A 333 7.56 -18.70 6.25
CA SER A 333 6.68 -19.26 5.22
C SER A 333 5.28 -18.64 5.23
N LEU A 334 4.74 -18.33 6.41
CA LEU A 334 3.44 -17.63 6.54
C LEU A 334 3.50 -16.17 6.04
N ILE A 335 4.59 -15.48 6.34
CA ILE A 335 4.80 -14.08 5.93
C ILE A 335 5.07 -14.00 4.43
N GLU A 336 5.92 -14.87 3.90
CA GLU A 336 6.39 -14.84 2.51
C GLU A 336 5.54 -15.74 1.59
N ASP A 337 4.29 -16.04 2.00
CA ASP A 337 3.34 -16.84 1.22
C ASP A 337 3.10 -16.22 -0.16
N GLU A 338 3.46 -16.96 -1.20
CA GLU A 338 3.33 -16.56 -2.59
C GLU A 338 1.87 -16.38 -3.06
N SER A 339 0.91 -16.91 -2.31
CA SER A 339 -0.52 -16.73 -2.59
C SER A 339 -1.04 -15.34 -2.20
N PHE A 340 -0.30 -14.60 -1.36
CA PHE A 340 -0.65 -13.25 -0.98
C PHE A 340 -0.04 -12.22 -1.95
N ALA A 341 -0.89 -11.45 -2.61
CA ALA A 341 -0.52 -10.30 -3.42
C ALA A 341 -1.16 -9.04 -2.85
N PHE A 342 -0.32 -8.09 -2.43
CA PHE A 342 -0.79 -6.78 -1.95
C PHE A 342 -1.26 -5.90 -3.10
N PHE A 343 -0.59 -5.98 -4.23
CA PHE A 343 -0.85 -5.19 -5.44
C PHE A 343 -1.08 -6.11 -6.64
N ILE A 344 -1.99 -5.70 -7.52
CA ILE A 344 -2.23 -6.36 -8.79
C ILE A 344 -2.26 -5.34 -9.92
N ALA A 345 -1.69 -5.68 -11.07
CA ALA A 345 -1.97 -4.98 -12.31
C ALA A 345 -3.08 -5.72 -13.06
N ASN A 346 -4.13 -5.00 -13.42
CA ASN A 346 -5.23 -5.53 -14.20
C ASN A 346 -5.44 -4.68 -15.46
N MET A 347 -5.08 -5.23 -16.61
CA MET A 347 -5.23 -4.54 -17.90
C MET A 347 -6.70 -4.35 -18.31
N GLY A 348 -7.63 -5.04 -17.66
CA GLY A 348 -9.07 -4.94 -17.92
C GLY A 348 -9.73 -3.69 -17.34
N THR A 349 -9.06 -2.98 -16.42
CA THR A 349 -9.64 -1.87 -15.64
C THR A 349 -10.01 -0.66 -16.48
N ILE A 350 -9.32 -0.46 -17.59
CA ILE A 350 -9.51 0.68 -18.49
C ILE A 350 -10.73 0.55 -19.42
N TYR A 351 -11.32 -0.65 -19.52
CA TYR A 351 -12.46 -0.89 -20.41
C TYR A 351 -13.78 -0.46 -19.75
N PRO A 352 -14.85 -0.18 -20.56
CA PRO A 352 -16.16 0.14 -20.04
C PRO A 352 -16.72 -0.93 -19.09
N ASP A 353 -17.61 -0.54 -18.19
CA ASP A 353 -18.15 -1.27 -17.05
C ASP A 353 -18.41 -2.77 -17.31
N LYS A 354 -19.16 -3.12 -18.36
CA LYS A 354 -19.49 -4.53 -18.70
C LYS A 354 -18.24 -5.36 -19.01
N THR A 355 -17.32 -4.81 -19.82
CA THR A 355 -16.07 -5.47 -20.22
C THR A 355 -15.12 -5.56 -19.02
N LYS A 356 -15.01 -4.50 -18.21
CA LYS A 356 -14.22 -4.50 -17.00
C LYS A 356 -14.69 -5.60 -16.04
N LYS A 357 -15.98 -5.70 -15.76
CA LYS A 357 -16.54 -6.76 -14.90
C LYS A 357 -16.19 -8.16 -15.40
N PHE A 358 -16.36 -8.42 -16.69
CA PHE A 358 -16.02 -9.70 -17.30
C PHE A 358 -14.52 -10.03 -17.18
N LEU A 359 -13.64 -9.09 -17.55
CA LEU A 359 -12.18 -9.27 -17.50
C LEU A 359 -11.68 -9.46 -16.06
N THR A 360 -12.23 -8.71 -15.11
CA THR A 360 -11.89 -8.84 -13.69
C THR A 360 -12.27 -10.21 -13.13
N GLN A 361 -13.44 -10.74 -13.51
CA GLN A 361 -13.90 -12.05 -13.08
C GLN A 361 -13.10 -13.18 -13.74
N SER A 362 -12.80 -13.07 -15.03
CA SER A 362 -12.04 -14.07 -15.80
C SER A 362 -10.55 -14.10 -15.46
N LYS A 363 -10.04 -13.10 -14.73
CA LYS A 363 -8.61 -12.88 -14.46
C LYS A 363 -7.74 -12.71 -15.71
N LEU A 364 -8.33 -12.52 -16.87
CA LEU A 364 -7.60 -12.21 -18.10
C LEU A 364 -6.94 -10.83 -17.97
N GLY A 365 -5.65 -10.76 -18.33
CA GLY A 365 -4.87 -9.53 -18.21
C GLY A 365 -4.57 -9.11 -16.75
N THR A 366 -4.71 -10.02 -15.78
CA THR A 366 -4.42 -9.78 -14.37
C THR A 366 -3.07 -10.38 -13.99
N PHE A 367 -2.24 -9.57 -13.31
CA PHE A 367 -0.93 -9.98 -12.81
C PHE A 367 -0.86 -9.72 -11.31
N TYR A 368 -0.53 -10.75 -10.54
CA TYR A 368 -0.27 -10.66 -9.11
C TYR A 368 1.18 -10.25 -8.89
N TYR A 369 1.38 -9.32 -7.96
CA TYR A 369 2.71 -8.87 -7.54
C TYR A 369 3.00 -9.36 -6.13
N HIS A 370 4.12 -10.04 -5.99
CA HIS A 370 4.61 -10.59 -4.75
C HIS A 370 5.94 -9.91 -4.38
N SER A 371 6.08 -9.49 -3.13
CA SER A 371 7.29 -8.90 -2.57
C SER A 371 7.49 -9.39 -1.13
N PRO A 372 8.35 -10.40 -0.90
CA PRO A 372 8.61 -10.93 0.43
C PRO A 372 9.05 -9.87 1.44
N ALA A 373 9.90 -8.93 1.03
CA ALA A 373 10.37 -7.86 1.90
C ALA A 373 9.22 -6.94 2.36
N TYR A 374 8.26 -6.65 1.49
CA TYR A 374 7.10 -5.85 1.86
C TYR A 374 6.16 -6.61 2.79
N ASN A 375 5.98 -7.91 2.58
CA ASN A 375 5.20 -8.74 3.50
C ASN A 375 5.81 -8.72 4.92
N ASN A 376 7.14 -8.85 5.04
CA ASN A 376 7.85 -8.73 6.33
C ASN A 376 7.63 -7.35 6.97
N LEU A 377 7.59 -6.28 6.17
CA LEU A 377 7.31 -4.94 6.66
C LEU A 377 5.89 -4.79 7.21
N LEU A 378 4.87 -5.37 6.56
CA LEU A 378 3.49 -5.33 7.04
C LEU A 378 3.35 -5.99 8.42
N VAL A 379 4.06 -7.10 8.66
CA VAL A 379 4.10 -7.74 9.98
C VAL A 379 4.83 -6.86 10.99
N LEU A 380 5.97 -6.28 10.60
CA LEU A 380 6.72 -5.34 11.45
C LEU A 380 5.85 -4.13 11.84
N GLU A 381 5.15 -3.53 10.90
CA GLU A 381 4.22 -2.41 11.16
C GLU A 381 3.13 -2.82 12.16
N ASN A 382 2.54 -4.01 11.99
CA ASN A 382 1.54 -4.52 12.92
C ASN A 382 2.08 -4.63 14.35
N LEU A 383 3.27 -5.23 14.54
CA LEU A 383 3.91 -5.34 15.85
C LEU A 383 4.20 -3.98 16.50
N VAL A 384 4.63 -3.02 15.70
CA VAL A 384 4.88 -1.66 16.17
C VAL A 384 3.59 -0.99 16.65
N TRP A 385 2.49 -1.16 15.92
CA TRP A 385 1.18 -0.64 16.34
C TRP A 385 0.59 -1.37 17.54
N GLN A 386 0.85 -2.67 17.71
CA GLN A 386 0.45 -3.41 18.91
C GLN A 386 1.11 -2.87 20.18
N ARG A 387 2.34 -2.36 20.08
CA ARG A 387 3.05 -1.76 21.22
C ARG A 387 2.53 -0.38 21.60
N LYS A 388 1.95 0.34 20.65
CA LYS A 388 1.46 1.71 20.86
C LYS A 388 0.09 1.72 21.56
N ASN A 389 -0.70 0.66 21.42
CA ASN A 389 -2.04 0.50 21.98
C ASN A 389 -2.05 -0.47 23.16
#